data_4f8ebfee06922d620690e61acb0cc433
#
_entry.id   4f8ebfee06922d620690e61acb0cc433
#
_cell.length_a   1.000
_cell.length_b   1.000
_cell.length_c   1.000
_cell.angle_alpha   90.00
_cell.angle_beta   90.00
_cell.angle_gamma   90.00
#
_symmetry.space_group_name_H-M   'P 1'
#
loop_
_entity.id
_entity.type
_entity.pdbx_description
1 polymer ?
#
loop_
_entity_poly.entity_id
_entity_poly.type
_entity_poly.pdbx_seq_one_letter_code
_entity_poly.pdbx_strand_id
1 'polypeptide(L)'
;MAYICSFIDRMIVSLLVDQIKADLEISDFQISLIQGLAFAIFFTVASIPIGRLIDRVNRTRAIAAGIAAWSAATVACGQASSFMGLFLARMGVGVGEAVLSPAAYSIIADSFPRRRLGLAMGLFGLGSATGAGLAFMIGGGVVALVAQADTMQLPFFGAVRPWQFAFIVAGLPGLLIALAFLFIPDPGSAARAVKTKGLPWSTVFAELRQRAGFYWSVFGGVAAVNLSVLGTVNWLPAMYMRGFQTDLSTTGYIAGVLLIAGGLLGMVGGGAIMDRVGGGVPAARMRFCGWAVAIAIIPAVAFPLVPNIWLAGLLFVAFFTAAAAVVSAAPSVLQELAPEGMRATIAAVYVFVINAVGIGIGASVTAAISDALFPGGDGIRNAMAIVAPFGYAIGAALFFNAAKHARR
;
A
#
# COMPACT_ATOMS: atom_id res chain seq x y z
N MET A 1 -12.52 6.93 -6.86
CA MET A 1 -12.19 8.22 -6.20
C MET A 1 -11.80 8.01 -4.75
N ALA A 2 -12.66 7.50 -3.84
CA ALA A 2 -12.31 7.31 -2.41
C ALA A 2 -11.00 6.53 -2.18
N TYR A 3 -10.75 5.46 -2.95
CA TYR A 3 -9.53 4.66 -2.85
C TYR A 3 -8.28 5.43 -3.33
N ILE A 4 -8.43 6.31 -4.32
CA ILE A 4 -7.35 7.20 -4.77
C ILE A 4 -7.02 8.19 -3.65
N CYS A 5 -8.02 8.84 -3.02
CA CYS A 5 -7.80 9.76 -1.90
C CYS A 5 -7.10 9.07 -0.72
N SER A 6 -7.53 7.85 -0.34
CA SER A 6 -6.86 7.06 0.70
C SER A 6 -5.36 6.88 0.41
N PHE A 7 -4.99 6.58 -0.84
CA PHE A 7 -3.58 6.45 -1.21
C PHE A 7 -2.84 7.78 -1.26
N ILE A 8 -3.52 8.89 -1.61
CA ILE A 8 -2.93 10.23 -1.51
C ILE A 8 -2.56 10.54 -0.06
N ASP A 9 -3.50 10.36 0.86
CA ASP A 9 -3.28 10.59 2.30
C ASP A 9 -2.16 9.71 2.87
N ARG A 10 -2.04 8.48 2.36
CA ARG A 10 -1.02 7.53 2.80
C ARG A 10 0.38 7.88 2.32
N MET A 11 0.52 8.26 1.05
CA MET A 11 1.81 8.41 0.39
C MET A 11 2.42 9.81 0.54
N ILE A 12 1.64 10.83 0.90
CA ILE A 12 2.12 12.21 0.98
C ILE A 12 3.26 12.39 1.98
N VAL A 13 3.27 11.64 3.09
CA VAL A 13 4.37 11.65 4.08
C VAL A 13 5.70 11.32 3.44
N SER A 14 5.71 10.34 2.53
CA SER A 14 6.93 9.84 1.88
C SER A 14 7.59 10.88 0.98
N LEU A 15 6.80 11.81 0.44
CA LEU A 15 7.31 12.94 -0.34
C LEU A 15 7.89 14.04 0.54
N LEU A 16 7.35 14.21 1.74
CA LEU A 16 7.64 15.32 2.65
C LEU A 16 8.65 14.97 3.75
N VAL A 17 9.32 13.82 3.63
CA VAL A 17 10.24 13.28 4.65
C VAL A 17 11.25 14.32 5.13
N ASP A 18 11.97 14.97 4.21
CA ASP A 18 13.08 15.86 4.56
C ASP A 18 12.59 17.14 5.22
N GLN A 19 11.43 17.68 4.79
CA GLN A 19 10.82 18.86 5.41
C GLN A 19 10.31 18.55 6.83
N ILE A 20 9.61 17.42 7.01
CA ILE A 20 9.11 17.00 8.32
C ILE A 20 10.27 16.73 9.29
N LYS A 21 11.32 16.07 8.80
CA LYS A 21 12.51 15.80 9.62
C LYS A 21 13.21 17.06 10.07
N ALA A 22 13.42 18.01 9.16
CA ALA A 22 14.06 19.28 9.48
C ALA A 22 13.24 20.11 10.48
N ASP A 23 11.91 20.05 10.38
CA ASP A 23 11.01 20.81 11.22
C ASP A 23 10.80 20.22 12.62
N LEU A 24 10.64 18.91 12.71
CA LEU A 24 10.40 18.20 13.96
C LEU A 24 11.70 17.67 14.62
N GLU A 25 12.86 17.89 14.00
CA GLU A 25 14.20 17.44 14.45
C GLU A 25 14.24 15.93 14.73
N ILE A 26 13.67 15.12 13.83
CA ILE A 26 13.55 13.67 13.99
C ILE A 26 14.47 12.90 13.03
N SER A 27 14.82 11.65 13.41
CA SER A 27 15.66 10.76 12.59
C SER A 27 14.90 10.11 11.43
N ASP A 28 15.63 9.50 10.48
CA ASP A 28 15.05 8.67 9.42
C ASP A 28 14.27 7.49 10.00
N PHE A 29 14.74 6.90 11.09
CA PHE A 29 14.01 5.84 11.79
C PHE A 29 12.68 6.35 12.37
N GLN A 30 12.67 7.50 13.03
CA GLN A 30 11.45 8.08 13.60
C GLN A 30 10.41 8.42 12.52
N ILE A 31 10.82 9.05 11.40
CA ILE A 31 9.88 9.33 10.31
C ILE A 31 9.36 8.04 9.67
N SER A 32 10.16 6.98 9.60
CA SER A 32 9.70 5.69 9.08
C SER A 32 8.62 5.03 9.94
N LEU A 33 8.64 5.25 11.25
CA LEU A 33 7.56 4.81 12.15
C LEU A 33 6.25 5.54 11.83
N ILE A 34 6.30 6.81 11.47
CA ILE A 34 5.14 7.61 11.04
C ILE A 34 4.62 7.13 9.68
N GLN A 35 5.53 6.82 8.74
CA GLN A 35 5.18 6.31 7.41
C GLN A 35 4.50 4.95 7.46
N GLY A 36 5.01 4.04 8.27
CA GLY A 36 4.63 2.63 8.32
C GLY A 36 3.84 2.25 9.56
N LEU A 37 4.54 2.15 10.69
CA LEU A 37 4.02 1.52 11.90
C LEU A 37 2.80 2.21 12.49
N ALA A 38 2.79 3.53 12.56
CA ALA A 38 1.67 4.31 13.10
C ALA A 38 0.37 4.02 12.35
N PHE A 39 0.45 3.95 11.04
CA PHE A 39 -0.70 3.62 10.20
C PHE A 39 -1.04 2.12 10.27
N ALA A 40 -0.05 1.24 10.07
CA ALA A 40 -0.26 -0.19 9.85
C ALA A 40 -0.88 -0.92 11.04
N ILE A 41 -0.42 -0.63 12.26
CA ILE A 41 -0.95 -1.28 13.47
C ILE A 41 -2.44 -1.01 13.58
N PHE A 42 -2.83 0.27 13.51
CA PHE A 42 -4.21 0.66 13.75
C PHE A 42 -5.12 0.31 12.58
N PHE A 43 -4.66 0.45 11.35
CA PHE A 43 -5.34 -0.06 10.16
C PHE A 43 -5.62 -1.56 10.28
N THR A 44 -4.61 -2.35 10.64
CA THR A 44 -4.72 -3.81 10.70
C THR A 44 -5.58 -4.29 11.86
N VAL A 45 -5.37 -3.74 13.06
CA VAL A 45 -6.16 -4.08 14.25
C VAL A 45 -7.62 -3.65 14.08
N ALA A 46 -7.87 -2.45 13.57
CA ALA A 46 -9.21 -1.93 13.35
C ALA A 46 -9.96 -2.69 12.23
N SER A 47 -9.27 -3.20 11.22
CA SER A 47 -9.89 -3.92 10.09
C SER A 47 -10.71 -5.14 10.54
N ILE A 48 -10.29 -5.83 11.60
CA ILE A 48 -10.97 -7.03 12.11
C ILE A 48 -12.36 -6.71 12.70
N PRO A 49 -12.48 -5.81 13.70
CA PRO A 49 -13.80 -5.44 14.24
C PRO A 49 -14.66 -4.68 13.22
N ILE A 50 -14.04 -3.82 12.40
CA ILE A 50 -14.73 -3.05 11.37
C ILE A 50 -15.32 -3.98 10.30
N GLY A 51 -14.59 -4.99 9.86
CA GLY A 51 -15.11 -5.98 8.90
C GLY A 51 -16.41 -6.63 9.38
N ARG A 52 -16.49 -6.97 10.69
CA ARG A 52 -17.73 -7.50 11.31
C ARG A 52 -18.84 -6.46 11.45
N LEU A 53 -18.46 -5.22 11.73
CA LEU A 53 -19.41 -4.11 11.86
C LEU A 53 -20.09 -3.77 10.53
N ILE A 54 -19.30 -3.72 9.43
CA ILE A 54 -19.78 -3.44 8.08
C ILE A 54 -20.88 -4.40 7.65
N ASP A 55 -20.82 -5.64 8.12
CA ASP A 55 -21.86 -6.62 7.84
C ASP A 55 -23.22 -6.28 8.48
N ARG A 56 -23.26 -5.42 9.48
CA ARG A 56 -24.45 -5.08 10.27
C ARG A 56 -24.98 -3.68 10.05
N VAL A 57 -24.18 -2.80 9.44
CA VAL A 57 -24.52 -1.39 9.22
C VAL A 57 -24.74 -1.07 7.74
N ASN A 58 -25.25 0.12 7.47
CA ASN A 58 -25.27 0.65 6.11
C ASN A 58 -23.84 0.93 5.64
N ARG A 59 -23.38 0.23 4.59
CA ARG A 59 -22.00 0.25 4.13
C ARG A 59 -21.58 1.59 3.54
N THR A 60 -22.47 2.28 2.83
CA THR A 60 -22.18 3.61 2.26
C THR A 60 -22.03 4.65 3.34
N ARG A 61 -22.85 4.61 4.39
CA ARG A 61 -22.71 5.48 5.57
C ARG A 61 -21.46 5.15 6.38
N ALA A 62 -21.12 3.86 6.51
CA ALA A 62 -19.87 3.45 7.15
C ALA A 62 -18.64 3.96 6.38
N ILE A 63 -18.65 3.88 5.03
CA ILE A 63 -17.60 4.47 4.19
C ILE A 63 -17.57 5.99 4.40
N ALA A 64 -18.69 6.69 4.39
CA ALA A 64 -18.74 8.13 4.64
C ALA A 64 -18.10 8.51 5.98
N ALA A 65 -18.46 7.80 7.06
CA ALA A 65 -17.88 8.02 8.39
C ALA A 65 -16.37 7.73 8.43
N GLY A 66 -15.93 6.63 7.78
CA GLY A 66 -14.52 6.30 7.64
C GLY A 66 -13.75 7.38 6.89
N ILE A 67 -14.25 7.83 5.72
CA ILE A 67 -13.64 8.90 4.94
C ILE A 67 -13.55 10.19 5.77
N ALA A 68 -14.62 10.59 6.43
CA ALA A 68 -14.62 11.78 7.28
C ALA A 68 -13.59 11.68 8.41
N ALA A 69 -13.50 10.51 9.06
CA ALA A 69 -12.56 10.28 10.15
C ALA A 69 -11.10 10.35 9.68
N TRP A 70 -10.72 9.62 8.60
CA TRP A 70 -9.34 9.69 8.14
C TRP A 70 -8.97 11.04 7.55
N SER A 71 -9.90 11.72 6.85
CA SER A 71 -9.66 13.05 6.29
C SER A 71 -9.44 14.08 7.39
N ALA A 72 -10.25 14.04 8.47
CA ALA A 72 -10.03 14.88 9.64
C ALA A 72 -8.67 14.58 10.31
N ALA A 73 -8.29 13.29 10.40
CA ALA A 73 -6.98 12.90 10.91
C ALA A 73 -5.82 13.36 10.00
N THR A 74 -6.01 13.35 8.67
CA THR A 74 -5.03 13.88 7.72
C THR A 74 -4.88 15.41 7.88
N VAL A 75 -5.98 16.14 8.05
CA VAL A 75 -5.93 17.57 8.40
C VAL A 75 -5.21 17.79 9.74
N ALA A 76 -5.46 16.94 10.74
CA ALA A 76 -4.76 16.99 12.02
C ALA A 76 -3.24 16.72 11.89
N CYS A 77 -2.80 15.89 10.92
CA CYS A 77 -1.37 15.78 10.60
C CYS A 77 -0.78 17.13 10.21
N GLY A 78 -1.53 17.96 9.48
CA GLY A 78 -1.11 19.32 9.11
C GLY A 78 -1.10 20.33 10.28
N GLN A 79 -1.59 19.95 11.46
CA GLN A 79 -1.51 20.76 12.69
C GLN A 79 -0.46 20.23 13.68
N ALA A 80 0.21 19.13 13.33
CA ALA A 80 1.19 18.53 14.21
C ALA A 80 2.45 19.41 14.32
N SER A 81 2.89 19.63 15.56
CA SER A 81 4.11 20.35 15.92
C SER A 81 5.14 19.47 16.63
N SER A 82 4.89 18.16 16.71
CA SER A 82 5.76 17.20 17.36
C SER A 82 5.66 15.82 16.72
N PHE A 83 6.68 14.98 16.90
CA PHE A 83 6.65 13.57 16.49
C PHE A 83 5.40 12.85 17.01
N MET A 84 5.09 12.97 18.29
CA MET A 84 3.96 12.28 18.91
C MET A 84 2.61 12.76 18.35
N GLY A 85 2.46 14.06 18.10
CA GLY A 85 1.26 14.63 17.50
C GLY A 85 1.01 14.07 16.10
N LEU A 86 2.06 14.04 15.26
CA LEU A 86 2.00 13.49 13.91
C LEU A 86 1.76 11.97 13.94
N PHE A 87 2.42 11.25 14.84
CA PHE A 87 2.25 9.80 15.02
C PHE A 87 0.80 9.44 15.39
N LEU A 88 0.21 10.12 16.37
CA LEU A 88 -1.17 9.90 16.79
C LEU A 88 -2.18 10.24 15.69
N ALA A 89 -1.96 11.34 14.96
CA ALA A 89 -2.81 11.70 13.83
C ALA A 89 -2.76 10.61 12.74
N ARG A 90 -1.58 10.05 12.43
CA ARG A 90 -1.40 8.93 11.48
C ARG A 90 -2.08 7.64 11.94
N MET A 91 -2.12 7.37 13.26
CA MET A 91 -2.94 6.28 13.82
C MET A 91 -4.43 6.49 13.49
N GLY A 92 -4.92 7.72 13.64
CA GLY A 92 -6.31 8.09 13.29
C GLY A 92 -6.62 7.87 11.81
N VAL A 93 -5.68 8.21 10.90
CA VAL A 93 -5.80 7.91 9.47
C VAL A 93 -5.96 6.40 9.26
N GLY A 94 -5.12 5.58 9.89
CA GLY A 94 -5.18 4.11 9.77
C GLY A 94 -6.52 3.51 10.21
N VAL A 95 -7.07 3.98 11.33
CA VAL A 95 -8.39 3.54 11.83
C VAL A 95 -9.51 3.91 10.84
N GLY A 96 -9.52 5.14 10.35
CA GLY A 96 -10.54 5.61 9.41
C GLY A 96 -10.51 4.85 8.08
N GLU A 97 -9.32 4.61 7.52
CA GLU A 97 -9.15 3.89 6.25
C GLU A 97 -9.51 2.41 6.33
N ALA A 98 -9.47 1.79 7.51
CA ALA A 98 -9.80 0.37 7.69
C ALA A 98 -11.22 0.00 7.26
N VAL A 99 -12.13 0.98 7.17
CA VAL A 99 -13.52 0.80 6.72
C VAL A 99 -13.63 0.58 5.23
N LEU A 100 -12.78 1.25 4.42
CA LEU A 100 -13.01 1.42 2.99
C LEU A 100 -12.98 0.10 2.22
N SER A 101 -11.90 -0.66 2.32
CA SER A 101 -11.71 -1.87 1.50
C SER A 101 -12.75 -2.96 1.76
N PRO A 102 -13.07 -3.35 3.02
CA PRO A 102 -14.09 -4.36 3.28
C PRO A 102 -15.48 -3.94 2.80
N ALA A 103 -15.85 -2.67 3.01
CA ALA A 103 -17.15 -2.15 2.59
C ALA A 103 -17.25 -2.04 1.07
N ALA A 104 -16.20 -1.54 0.40
CA ALA A 104 -16.16 -1.41 -1.05
C ALA A 104 -16.23 -2.78 -1.75
N TYR A 105 -15.44 -3.77 -1.30
CA TYR A 105 -15.52 -5.13 -1.85
C TYR A 105 -16.91 -5.74 -1.71
N SER A 106 -17.56 -5.53 -0.57
CA SER A 106 -18.91 -6.02 -0.32
C SER A 106 -19.95 -5.32 -1.23
N ILE A 107 -19.84 -3.99 -1.41
CA ILE A 107 -20.72 -3.24 -2.32
C ILE A 107 -20.51 -3.68 -3.77
N ILE A 108 -19.27 -3.82 -4.23
CA ILE A 108 -18.94 -4.25 -5.59
C ILE A 108 -19.49 -5.65 -5.85
N ALA A 109 -19.34 -6.57 -4.89
CA ALA A 109 -19.84 -7.94 -5.01
C ALA A 109 -21.37 -8.00 -5.17
N ASP A 110 -22.11 -7.10 -4.51
CA ASP A 110 -23.57 -7.03 -4.58
C ASP A 110 -24.05 -6.23 -5.83
N SER A 111 -23.23 -5.32 -6.36
CA SER A 111 -23.63 -4.42 -7.44
C SER A 111 -23.35 -4.97 -8.85
N PHE A 112 -22.40 -5.91 -8.99
CA PHE A 112 -21.97 -6.41 -10.28
C PHE A 112 -22.25 -7.91 -10.44
N PRO A 113 -22.73 -8.34 -11.64
CA PRO A 113 -22.91 -9.75 -11.92
C PRO A 113 -21.56 -10.48 -11.91
N ARG A 114 -21.56 -11.77 -11.53
CA ARG A 114 -20.32 -12.59 -11.40
C ARG A 114 -19.40 -12.48 -12.62
N ARG A 115 -19.97 -12.35 -13.83
CA ARG A 115 -19.22 -12.23 -15.10
C ARG A 115 -18.40 -10.93 -15.20
N ARG A 116 -18.78 -9.86 -14.49
CA ARG A 116 -18.10 -8.54 -14.51
C ARG A 116 -17.39 -8.21 -13.20
N LEU A 117 -17.48 -9.10 -12.22
CA LEU A 117 -16.94 -8.85 -10.88
C LEU A 117 -15.43 -8.67 -10.90
N GLY A 118 -14.70 -9.47 -11.69
CA GLY A 118 -13.25 -9.34 -11.85
C GLY A 118 -12.82 -7.98 -12.40
N LEU A 119 -13.54 -7.49 -13.42
CA LEU A 119 -13.27 -6.15 -13.98
C LEU A 119 -13.54 -5.04 -12.95
N ALA A 120 -14.66 -5.12 -12.22
CA ALA A 120 -15.00 -4.13 -11.20
C ALA A 120 -13.98 -4.09 -10.04
N MET A 121 -13.54 -5.27 -9.57
CA MET A 121 -12.48 -5.39 -8.56
C MET A 121 -11.13 -4.89 -9.09
N GLY A 122 -10.79 -5.19 -10.33
CA GLY A 122 -9.58 -4.70 -11.00
C GLY A 122 -9.55 -3.18 -11.13
N LEU A 123 -10.67 -2.56 -11.55
CA LEU A 123 -10.81 -1.10 -11.60
C LEU A 123 -10.69 -0.45 -10.21
N PHE A 124 -11.26 -1.09 -9.18
CA PHE A 124 -11.08 -0.62 -7.81
C PHE A 124 -9.59 -0.73 -7.39
N GLY A 125 -8.95 -1.86 -7.68
CA GLY A 125 -7.53 -2.10 -7.38
C GLY A 125 -6.58 -1.13 -8.09
N LEU A 126 -6.85 -0.74 -9.34
CA LEU A 126 -6.08 0.28 -10.06
C LEU A 126 -6.03 1.63 -9.31
N GLY A 127 -7.04 1.92 -8.50
CA GLY A 127 -7.07 3.10 -7.64
C GLY A 127 -5.88 3.19 -6.69
N SER A 128 -5.27 2.08 -6.29
CA SER A 128 -4.10 2.08 -5.40
C SER A 128 -2.83 2.58 -6.10
N ALA A 129 -2.49 2.02 -7.26
CA ALA A 129 -1.30 2.42 -8.01
C ALA A 129 -1.43 3.85 -8.55
N THR A 130 -2.61 4.17 -9.10
CA THR A 130 -2.91 5.53 -9.58
C THR A 130 -2.90 6.54 -8.43
N GLY A 131 -3.51 6.18 -7.28
CA GLY A 131 -3.55 7.03 -6.10
C GLY A 131 -2.17 7.32 -5.54
N ALA A 132 -1.30 6.30 -5.43
CA ALA A 132 0.08 6.48 -4.98
C ALA A 132 0.89 7.39 -5.92
N GLY A 133 0.76 7.20 -7.23
CA GLY A 133 1.43 8.06 -8.20
C GLY A 133 0.91 9.49 -8.19
N LEU A 134 -0.41 9.68 -8.15
CA LEU A 134 -1.04 11.01 -8.04
C LEU A 134 -0.68 11.69 -6.72
N ALA A 135 -0.51 10.95 -5.63
CA ALA A 135 -0.09 11.50 -4.34
C ALA A 135 1.25 12.24 -4.47
N PHE A 136 2.21 11.62 -5.14
CA PHE A 136 3.52 12.23 -5.34
C PHE A 136 3.46 13.41 -6.31
N MET A 137 2.71 13.30 -7.41
CA MET A 137 2.57 14.39 -8.38
C MET A 137 1.86 15.60 -7.78
N ILE A 138 0.72 15.38 -7.12
CA ILE A 138 -0.08 16.46 -6.49
C ILE A 138 0.68 17.05 -5.30
N GLY A 139 1.24 16.20 -4.42
CA GLY A 139 2.01 16.65 -3.26
C GLY A 139 3.21 17.50 -3.66
N GLY A 140 3.98 17.07 -4.66
CA GLY A 140 5.09 17.85 -5.22
C GLY A 140 4.63 19.19 -5.79
N GLY A 141 3.54 19.20 -6.55
CA GLY A 141 2.95 20.42 -7.12
C GLY A 141 2.43 21.39 -6.05
N VAL A 142 1.72 20.88 -5.04
CA VAL A 142 1.19 21.71 -3.94
C VAL A 142 2.32 22.38 -3.16
N VAL A 143 3.35 21.61 -2.79
CA VAL A 143 4.48 22.17 -2.03
C VAL A 143 5.30 23.15 -2.89
N ALA A 144 5.46 22.88 -4.19
CA ALA A 144 6.15 23.81 -5.10
C ALA A 144 5.47 25.20 -5.18
N LEU A 145 4.14 25.22 -5.12
CA LEU A 145 3.38 26.49 -5.13
C LEU A 145 3.64 27.35 -3.89
N VAL A 146 4.04 26.74 -2.79
CA VAL A 146 4.23 27.43 -1.49
C VAL A 146 5.68 27.37 -0.99
N ALA A 147 6.60 26.83 -1.78
CA ALA A 147 8.00 26.60 -1.39
C ALA A 147 8.79 27.89 -1.08
N GLN A 148 8.30 29.07 -1.51
CA GLN A 148 8.95 30.36 -1.26
C GLN A 148 8.53 30.97 0.08
N ALA A 149 7.54 30.41 0.77
CA ALA A 149 7.05 30.90 2.06
C ALA A 149 7.57 30.01 3.19
N ASP A 150 8.24 30.56 4.17
CA ASP A 150 8.63 29.82 5.39
C ASP A 150 7.38 29.40 6.17
N THR A 151 6.38 30.26 6.23
CA THR A 151 5.07 30.00 6.86
C THR A 151 3.96 30.72 6.10
N MET A 152 2.75 30.16 6.15
CA MET A 152 1.54 30.74 5.59
C MET A 152 0.49 30.92 6.67
N GLN A 153 -0.22 32.05 6.62
CA GLN A 153 -1.37 32.28 7.49
C GLN A 153 -2.64 31.75 6.84
N LEU A 154 -3.21 30.70 7.42
CA LEU A 154 -4.46 30.14 6.95
C LEU A 154 -5.62 30.50 7.89
N PRO A 155 -6.79 30.87 7.35
CA PRO A 155 -8.00 31.02 8.16
C PRO A 155 -8.26 29.74 8.95
N PHE A 156 -8.57 29.86 10.23
CA PHE A 156 -8.84 28.76 11.18
C PHE A 156 -7.63 27.90 11.59
N PHE A 157 -6.52 27.85 10.83
CA PHE A 157 -5.36 27.01 11.11
C PHE A 157 -4.15 27.79 11.65
N GLY A 158 -4.16 29.13 11.50
CA GLY A 158 -3.03 29.97 11.93
C GLY A 158 -1.83 29.88 10.99
N ALA A 159 -0.62 30.03 11.54
CA ALA A 159 0.63 29.91 10.80
C ALA A 159 0.96 28.44 10.57
N VAL A 160 1.05 28.01 9.30
CA VAL A 160 1.38 26.65 8.89
C VAL A 160 2.60 26.64 7.98
N ARG A 161 3.40 25.60 8.06
CA ARG A 161 4.55 25.37 7.18
C ARG A 161 4.11 24.69 5.87
N PRO A 162 4.92 24.71 4.80
CA PRO A 162 4.58 24.10 3.51
C PRO A 162 4.15 22.64 3.59
N TRP A 163 4.85 21.82 4.38
CA TRP A 163 4.48 20.40 4.57
C TRP A 163 3.15 20.23 5.30
N GLN A 164 2.86 21.07 6.30
CA GLN A 164 1.59 21.08 7.03
C GLN A 164 0.43 21.46 6.10
N PHE A 165 0.65 22.48 5.25
CA PHE A 165 -0.32 22.86 4.22
C PHE A 165 -0.65 21.71 3.27
N ALA A 166 0.35 20.94 2.83
CA ALA A 166 0.12 19.81 1.95
C ALA A 166 -0.81 18.76 2.58
N PHE A 167 -0.69 18.47 3.89
CA PHE A 167 -1.62 17.59 4.60
C PHE A 167 -3.03 18.16 4.68
N ILE A 168 -3.18 19.46 4.96
CA ILE A 168 -4.49 20.12 5.02
C ILE A 168 -5.18 20.02 3.65
N VAL A 169 -4.45 20.34 2.57
CA VAL A 169 -4.97 20.27 1.20
C VAL A 169 -5.32 18.82 0.79
N ALA A 170 -4.52 17.85 1.20
CA ALA A 170 -4.79 16.43 0.91
C ALA A 170 -6.05 15.91 1.63
N GLY A 171 -6.26 16.31 2.90
CA GLY A 171 -7.39 15.83 3.69
C GLY A 171 -8.74 16.44 3.30
N LEU A 172 -8.77 17.70 2.86
CA LEU A 172 -10.03 18.39 2.57
C LEU A 172 -10.91 17.75 1.49
N PRO A 173 -10.38 17.29 0.32
CA PRO A 173 -11.20 16.64 -0.70
C PRO A 173 -11.92 15.39 -0.21
N GLY A 174 -11.33 14.66 0.74
CA GLY A 174 -11.95 13.49 1.33
C GLY A 174 -13.24 13.85 2.08
N LEU A 175 -13.32 14.99 2.75
CA LEU A 175 -14.57 15.42 3.42
C LEU A 175 -15.71 15.66 2.42
N LEU A 176 -15.41 16.18 1.23
CA LEU A 176 -16.41 16.34 0.15
C LEU A 176 -16.86 14.97 -0.37
N ILE A 177 -15.94 14.02 -0.50
CA ILE A 177 -16.27 12.65 -0.90
C ILE A 177 -17.10 11.97 0.19
N ALA A 178 -16.78 12.15 1.46
CA ALA A 178 -17.58 11.64 2.57
C ALA A 178 -19.02 12.13 2.49
N LEU A 179 -19.20 13.42 2.24
CA LEU A 179 -20.53 14.01 2.06
C LEU A 179 -21.28 13.39 0.87
N ALA A 180 -20.59 13.19 -0.27
CA ALA A 180 -21.19 12.55 -1.44
C ALA A 180 -21.65 11.11 -1.15
N PHE A 181 -20.91 10.35 -0.33
CA PHE A 181 -21.28 8.98 0.06
C PHE A 181 -22.57 8.89 0.88
N LEU A 182 -22.98 9.97 1.57
CA LEU A 182 -24.25 10.01 2.31
C LEU A 182 -25.47 9.94 1.39
N PHE A 183 -25.30 10.36 0.12
CA PHE A 183 -26.39 10.34 -0.88
C PHE A 183 -26.40 9.07 -1.74
N ILE A 184 -25.39 8.19 -1.60
CA ILE A 184 -25.34 6.92 -2.34
C ILE A 184 -26.12 5.85 -1.58
N PRO A 185 -27.15 5.23 -2.21
CA PRO A 185 -27.88 4.14 -1.57
C PRO A 185 -26.98 2.90 -1.40
N ASP A 186 -27.18 2.14 -0.32
CA ASP A 186 -26.51 0.85 -0.12
C ASP A 186 -27.27 -0.25 -0.89
N PRO A 187 -26.68 -0.83 -1.95
CA PRO A 187 -27.39 -1.76 -2.83
C PRO A 187 -27.77 -3.10 -2.18
N GLY A 188 -27.16 -3.45 -1.07
CA GLY A 188 -27.33 -4.76 -0.40
C GLY A 188 -28.08 -4.74 0.91
N SER A 189 -28.74 -3.63 1.29
CA SER A 189 -29.37 -3.51 2.61
C SER A 189 -30.53 -4.49 2.84
N ALA A 190 -31.28 -4.84 1.79
CA ALA A 190 -32.44 -5.74 1.87
C ALA A 190 -32.07 -7.24 1.89
N ALA A 191 -30.93 -7.63 1.31
CA ALA A 191 -30.54 -9.04 1.13
C ALA A 191 -29.70 -9.61 2.30
N ARG A 192 -29.28 -8.78 3.24
CA ARG A 192 -28.37 -9.18 4.33
C ARG A 192 -29.01 -10.00 5.48
N ALA A 193 -30.32 -10.17 5.48
CA ALA A 193 -31.04 -10.92 6.52
C ALA A 193 -30.73 -12.44 6.53
N VAL A 194 -30.10 -12.96 5.47
CA VAL A 194 -29.75 -14.39 5.34
C VAL A 194 -28.23 -14.53 5.27
N LYS A 195 -27.51 -14.40 6.39
CA LYS A 195 -26.08 -14.73 6.44
C LYS A 195 -25.84 -16.09 7.05
N THR A 196 -25.18 -16.94 6.29
CA THR A 196 -24.53 -18.17 6.76
C THR A 196 -23.56 -17.81 7.88
N LYS A 197 -23.68 -18.48 9.03
CA LYS A 197 -22.68 -18.43 10.10
C LYS A 197 -21.33 -18.79 9.50
N GLY A 198 -20.33 -17.90 9.60
CA GLY A 198 -18.97 -18.19 9.17
C GLY A 198 -18.43 -19.43 9.88
N LEU A 199 -17.56 -20.18 9.22
CA LEU A 199 -16.93 -21.35 9.80
C LEU A 199 -16.12 -20.97 11.06
N PRO A 200 -16.06 -21.87 12.06
CA PRO A 200 -15.24 -21.65 13.25
C PRO A 200 -13.77 -21.43 12.88
N TRP A 201 -13.09 -20.54 13.59
CA TRP A 201 -11.66 -20.29 13.40
C TRP A 201 -10.81 -21.56 13.53
N SER A 202 -11.21 -22.49 14.40
CA SER A 202 -10.53 -23.78 14.56
C SER A 202 -10.44 -24.56 13.25
N THR A 203 -11.51 -24.55 12.43
CA THR A 203 -11.56 -25.24 11.13
C THR A 203 -10.63 -24.54 10.12
N VAL A 204 -10.58 -23.21 10.13
CA VAL A 204 -9.67 -22.45 9.26
C VAL A 204 -8.22 -22.70 9.65
N PHE A 205 -7.89 -22.67 10.93
CA PHE A 205 -6.52 -22.99 11.40
C PHE A 205 -6.10 -24.42 11.10
N ALA A 206 -7.04 -25.38 11.18
CA ALA A 206 -6.77 -26.77 10.80
C ALA A 206 -6.38 -26.87 9.32
N GLU A 207 -7.13 -26.22 8.41
CA GLU A 207 -6.82 -26.15 6.98
C GLU A 207 -5.46 -25.49 6.72
N LEU A 208 -5.19 -24.31 7.33
CA LEU A 208 -3.91 -23.61 7.19
C LEU A 208 -2.73 -24.48 7.68
N ARG A 209 -2.93 -25.26 8.73
CA ARG A 209 -1.92 -26.19 9.27
C ARG A 209 -1.74 -27.41 8.37
N GLN A 210 -2.83 -27.99 7.87
CA GLN A 210 -2.79 -29.17 7.00
C GLN A 210 -2.05 -28.90 5.70
N ARG A 211 -2.21 -27.70 5.12
CA ARG A 211 -1.54 -27.25 3.90
C ARG A 211 -0.52 -26.13 4.17
N ALA A 212 0.16 -26.20 5.31
CA ALA A 212 1.07 -25.16 5.79
C ALA A 212 2.16 -24.81 4.76
N GLY A 213 2.72 -25.82 4.09
CA GLY A 213 3.74 -25.63 3.05
C GLY A 213 3.28 -24.72 1.90
N PHE A 214 2.01 -24.77 1.55
CA PHE A 214 1.43 -23.87 0.53
C PHE A 214 1.10 -22.50 1.10
N TYR A 215 0.23 -22.42 2.12
CA TYR A 215 -0.29 -21.14 2.62
C TYR A 215 0.80 -20.22 3.15
N TRP A 216 1.69 -20.74 4.01
CA TRP A 216 2.77 -19.93 4.57
C TRP A 216 3.81 -19.52 3.54
N SER A 217 4.02 -20.34 2.50
CA SER A 217 4.90 -19.94 1.38
C SER A 217 4.27 -18.83 0.55
N VAL A 218 2.97 -18.85 0.29
CA VAL A 218 2.29 -17.75 -0.42
C VAL A 218 2.26 -16.48 0.44
N PHE A 219 1.84 -16.59 1.70
CA PHE A 219 1.76 -15.45 2.61
C PHE A 219 3.13 -14.82 2.83
N GLY A 220 4.13 -15.62 3.19
CA GLY A 220 5.50 -15.16 3.40
C GLY A 220 6.14 -14.60 2.13
N GLY A 221 5.90 -15.23 0.98
CA GLY A 221 6.42 -14.77 -0.31
C GLY A 221 5.91 -13.39 -0.69
N VAL A 222 4.59 -13.17 -0.60
CA VAL A 222 4.01 -11.85 -0.88
C VAL A 222 4.39 -10.84 0.19
N ALA A 223 4.44 -11.24 1.47
CA ALA A 223 4.86 -10.34 2.55
C ALA A 223 6.31 -9.86 2.36
N ALA A 224 7.23 -10.75 1.96
CA ALA A 224 8.63 -10.39 1.68
C ALA A 224 8.74 -9.44 0.48
N VAL A 225 8.01 -9.71 -0.60
CA VAL A 225 7.96 -8.80 -1.76
C VAL A 225 7.37 -7.44 -1.35
N ASN A 226 6.29 -7.43 -0.58
CA ASN A 226 5.63 -6.19 -0.15
C ASN A 226 6.50 -5.38 0.82
N LEU A 227 7.28 -6.04 1.67
CA LEU A 227 8.30 -5.38 2.52
C LEU A 227 9.32 -4.64 1.66
N SER A 228 9.87 -5.31 0.64
CA SER A 228 10.81 -4.69 -0.30
C SER A 228 10.22 -3.51 -1.03
N VAL A 229 8.97 -3.66 -1.52
CA VAL A 229 8.26 -2.60 -2.25
C VAL A 229 8.01 -1.39 -1.36
N LEU A 230 7.43 -1.57 -0.19
CA LEU A 230 7.09 -0.46 0.70
C LEU A 230 8.32 0.13 1.38
N GLY A 231 9.33 -0.71 1.67
CA GLY A 231 10.65 -0.25 2.10
C GLY A 231 11.37 0.60 1.04
N THR A 232 11.01 0.43 -0.22
CA THR A 232 11.57 1.20 -1.34
C THR A 232 10.72 2.41 -1.69
N VAL A 233 9.40 2.20 -1.91
CA VAL A 233 8.48 3.26 -2.38
C VAL A 233 8.39 4.41 -1.39
N ASN A 234 8.39 4.12 -0.09
CA ASN A 234 8.35 5.16 0.94
C ASN A 234 9.60 6.04 0.96
N TRP A 235 10.74 5.52 0.56
CA TRP A 235 12.02 6.23 0.50
C TRP A 235 12.41 6.69 -0.90
N LEU A 236 11.63 6.35 -1.92
CA LEU A 236 11.90 6.71 -3.30
C LEU A 236 12.08 8.23 -3.51
N PRO A 237 11.19 9.11 -2.97
CA PRO A 237 11.39 10.55 -3.09
C PRO A 237 12.68 11.02 -2.40
N ALA A 238 12.96 10.57 -1.20
CA ALA A 238 14.17 10.93 -0.47
C ALA A 238 15.44 10.48 -1.22
N MET A 239 15.40 9.28 -1.83
CA MET A 239 16.50 8.79 -2.68
C MET A 239 16.74 9.71 -3.88
N TYR A 240 15.68 10.17 -4.55
CA TYR A 240 15.81 11.08 -5.70
C TYR A 240 16.32 12.46 -5.27
N MET A 241 15.75 13.04 -4.23
CA MET A 241 16.17 14.35 -3.72
C MET A 241 17.60 14.35 -3.21
N ARG A 242 17.98 13.38 -2.39
CA ARG A 242 19.32 13.30 -1.78
C ARG A 242 20.38 12.82 -2.76
N GLY A 243 20.07 11.78 -3.56
CA GLY A 243 21.03 11.12 -4.45
C GLY A 243 21.20 11.80 -5.80
N PHE A 244 20.16 12.42 -6.36
CA PHE A 244 20.20 13.09 -7.67
C PHE A 244 20.02 14.60 -7.58
N GLN A 245 19.91 15.17 -6.35
CA GLN A 245 19.74 16.59 -6.09
C GLN A 245 18.53 17.20 -6.84
N THR A 246 17.45 16.42 -6.97
CA THR A 246 16.21 16.88 -7.60
C THR A 246 15.39 17.70 -6.62
N ASP A 247 14.71 18.71 -7.12
CA ASP A 247 13.71 19.45 -6.33
C ASP A 247 12.47 18.57 -6.05
N LEU A 248 11.68 18.99 -5.06
CA LEU A 248 10.52 18.23 -4.60
C LEU A 248 9.45 18.03 -5.68
N SER A 249 9.22 19.05 -6.51
CA SER A 249 8.21 18.99 -7.59
C SER A 249 8.63 17.97 -8.65
N THR A 250 9.84 18.10 -9.17
CA THR A 250 10.43 17.16 -10.15
C THR A 250 10.44 15.73 -9.59
N THR A 251 10.83 15.56 -8.32
CA THR A 251 10.82 14.26 -7.64
C THR A 251 9.41 13.67 -7.59
N GLY A 252 8.42 14.47 -7.24
CA GLY A 252 7.03 14.04 -7.18
C GLY A 252 6.51 13.57 -8.54
N TYR A 253 6.80 14.31 -9.61
CA TYR A 253 6.42 13.91 -10.98
C TYR A 253 7.13 12.62 -11.41
N ILE A 254 8.44 12.53 -11.22
CA ILE A 254 9.20 11.32 -11.58
C ILE A 254 8.66 10.11 -10.83
N ALA A 255 8.61 10.16 -9.50
CA ALA A 255 8.14 9.04 -8.67
C ALA A 255 6.69 8.65 -9.01
N GLY A 256 5.83 9.63 -9.25
CA GLY A 256 4.44 9.40 -9.65
C GLY A 256 4.31 8.65 -10.97
N VAL A 257 5.02 9.10 -12.00
CA VAL A 257 5.03 8.44 -13.32
C VAL A 257 5.59 7.02 -13.22
N LEU A 258 6.69 6.82 -12.48
CA LEU A 258 7.32 5.50 -12.32
C LEU A 258 6.37 4.50 -11.64
N LEU A 259 5.64 4.92 -10.60
CA LEU A 259 4.68 4.08 -9.90
C LEU A 259 3.47 3.71 -10.78
N ILE A 260 2.92 4.68 -11.50
CA ILE A 260 1.81 4.45 -12.42
C ILE A 260 2.24 3.49 -13.54
N ALA A 261 3.38 3.77 -14.17
CA ALA A 261 3.89 2.93 -15.26
C ALA A 261 4.16 1.49 -14.81
N GLY A 262 4.93 1.31 -13.73
CA GLY A 262 5.26 -0.01 -13.20
C GLY A 262 4.02 -0.77 -12.68
N GLY A 263 3.09 -0.06 -12.04
CA GLY A 263 1.82 -0.64 -11.57
C GLY A 263 0.95 -1.13 -12.73
N LEU A 264 0.75 -0.31 -13.75
CA LEU A 264 -0.02 -0.70 -14.93
C LEU A 264 0.62 -1.86 -15.69
N LEU A 265 1.93 -1.79 -15.97
CA LEU A 265 2.66 -2.86 -16.64
C LEU A 265 2.60 -4.17 -15.86
N GLY A 266 2.75 -4.13 -14.53
CA GLY A 266 2.71 -5.31 -13.69
C GLY A 266 1.33 -5.91 -13.53
N MET A 267 0.32 -5.11 -13.20
CA MET A 267 -1.04 -5.60 -12.97
C MET A 267 -1.69 -6.10 -14.26
N VAL A 268 -1.58 -5.35 -15.35
CA VAL A 268 -2.20 -5.70 -16.64
C VAL A 268 -1.32 -6.67 -17.42
N GLY A 269 -0.06 -6.32 -17.65
CA GLY A 269 0.87 -7.14 -18.42
C GLY A 269 1.22 -8.45 -17.70
N GLY A 270 1.52 -8.38 -16.40
CA GLY A 270 1.80 -9.56 -15.57
C GLY A 270 0.61 -10.51 -15.49
N GLY A 271 -0.62 -10.00 -15.34
CA GLY A 271 -1.85 -10.80 -15.38
C GLY A 271 -2.03 -11.50 -16.72
N ALA A 272 -1.87 -10.78 -17.84
CA ALA A 272 -2.00 -11.36 -19.18
C ALA A 272 -0.95 -12.44 -19.49
N ILE A 273 0.31 -12.23 -19.05
CA ILE A 273 1.39 -13.22 -19.19
C ILE A 273 1.09 -14.45 -18.34
N MET A 274 0.66 -14.23 -17.09
CA MET A 274 0.30 -15.32 -16.18
C MET A 274 -0.80 -16.21 -16.75
N ASP A 275 -1.84 -15.61 -17.35
CA ASP A 275 -2.95 -16.37 -17.94
C ASP A 275 -2.48 -17.22 -19.13
N ARG A 276 -1.55 -16.70 -19.94
CA ARG A 276 -0.97 -17.44 -21.07
C ARG A 276 0.00 -18.53 -20.64
N VAL A 277 0.92 -18.24 -19.73
CA VAL A 277 1.98 -19.16 -19.29
C VAL A 277 1.44 -20.15 -18.24
N GLY A 278 0.51 -19.70 -17.41
CA GLY A 278 -0.03 -20.51 -16.30
C GLY A 278 -1.00 -21.61 -16.72
N GLY A 279 -1.63 -21.51 -17.90
CA GLY A 279 -2.54 -22.55 -18.43
C GLY A 279 -3.63 -23.01 -17.45
N GLY A 280 -4.02 -22.19 -16.49
CA GLY A 280 -4.95 -22.59 -15.42
C GLY A 280 -4.34 -23.49 -14.31
N VAL A 281 -3.03 -23.76 -14.34
CA VAL A 281 -2.35 -24.61 -13.34
C VAL A 281 -1.80 -23.78 -12.20
N PRO A 282 -2.29 -23.96 -10.94
CA PRO A 282 -1.82 -23.19 -9.77
C PRO A 282 -0.31 -23.19 -9.57
N ALA A 283 0.33 -24.36 -9.71
CA ALA A 283 1.78 -24.49 -9.60
C ALA A 283 2.56 -23.70 -10.65
N ALA A 284 2.05 -23.59 -11.88
CA ALA A 284 2.69 -22.80 -12.93
C ALA A 284 2.58 -21.29 -12.63
N ARG A 285 1.44 -20.83 -12.09
CA ARG A 285 1.26 -19.44 -11.65
C ARG A 285 2.19 -19.09 -10.49
N MET A 286 2.39 -20.00 -9.53
CA MET A 286 3.37 -19.75 -8.45
C MET A 286 4.81 -19.73 -8.97
N ARG A 287 5.17 -20.59 -9.94
CA ARG A 287 6.48 -20.51 -10.62
C ARG A 287 6.66 -19.19 -11.37
N PHE A 288 5.62 -18.71 -12.04
CA PHE A 288 5.64 -17.37 -12.68
C PHE A 288 5.95 -16.28 -11.65
N CYS A 289 5.27 -16.26 -10.48
CA CYS A 289 5.58 -15.32 -9.41
C CYS A 289 7.04 -15.43 -8.96
N GLY A 290 7.54 -16.66 -8.78
CA GLY A 290 8.94 -16.91 -8.40
C GLY A 290 9.93 -16.35 -9.42
N TRP A 291 9.73 -16.62 -10.71
CA TRP A 291 10.61 -16.11 -11.75
C TRP A 291 10.50 -14.59 -11.95
N ALA A 292 9.30 -14.03 -11.86
CA ALA A 292 9.11 -12.58 -11.99
C ALA A 292 9.95 -11.80 -10.97
N VAL A 293 9.91 -12.21 -9.68
CA VAL A 293 10.72 -11.53 -8.65
C VAL A 293 12.19 -11.94 -8.69
N ALA A 294 12.53 -13.18 -9.08
CA ALA A 294 13.92 -13.61 -9.19
C ALA A 294 14.69 -12.80 -10.27
N ILE A 295 14.09 -12.60 -11.44
CA ILE A 295 14.66 -11.78 -12.50
C ILE A 295 14.79 -10.31 -12.05
N ALA A 296 13.82 -9.83 -11.29
CA ALA A 296 13.79 -8.45 -10.82
C ALA A 296 14.75 -8.18 -9.65
N ILE A 297 15.46 -9.17 -9.11
CA ILE A 297 16.56 -8.96 -8.16
C ILE A 297 17.65 -8.07 -8.78
N ILE A 298 17.97 -8.26 -10.07
CA ILE A 298 19.00 -7.46 -10.76
C ILE A 298 18.63 -5.97 -10.75
N PRO A 299 17.47 -5.56 -11.28
CA PRO A 299 17.07 -4.16 -11.20
C PRO A 299 16.87 -3.68 -9.75
N ALA A 300 16.48 -4.55 -8.80
CA ALA A 300 16.32 -4.18 -7.39
C ALA A 300 17.64 -3.75 -6.73
N VAL A 301 18.75 -4.41 -7.07
CA VAL A 301 20.10 -3.99 -6.62
C VAL A 301 20.56 -2.73 -7.35
N ALA A 302 20.34 -2.68 -8.67
CA ALA A 302 20.98 -1.69 -9.52
C ALA A 302 20.32 -0.30 -9.43
N PHE A 303 18.96 -0.22 -9.35
CA PHE A 303 18.25 1.06 -9.47
C PHE A 303 18.69 2.11 -8.42
N PRO A 304 18.97 1.76 -7.14
CA PRO A 304 19.40 2.77 -6.19
C PRO A 304 20.86 3.21 -6.38
N LEU A 305 21.70 2.37 -7.02
CA LEU A 305 23.15 2.57 -7.10
C LEU A 305 23.61 3.28 -8.38
N VAL A 306 22.83 3.20 -9.46
CA VAL A 306 23.22 3.84 -10.72
C VAL A 306 23.21 5.35 -10.63
N PRO A 307 24.22 6.05 -11.24
CA PRO A 307 24.32 7.50 -11.17
C PRO A 307 23.40 8.23 -12.17
N ASN A 308 22.82 7.53 -13.13
CA ASN A 308 21.95 8.12 -14.14
C ASN A 308 20.49 8.02 -13.68
N ILE A 309 19.82 9.18 -13.55
CA ILE A 309 18.45 9.31 -13.06
C ILE A 309 17.41 8.55 -13.91
N TRP A 310 17.57 8.56 -15.24
CA TRP A 310 16.67 7.88 -16.16
C TRP A 310 16.82 6.36 -16.11
N LEU A 311 18.07 5.89 -16.00
CA LEU A 311 18.35 4.47 -15.83
C LEU A 311 17.84 3.96 -14.46
N ALA A 312 18.01 4.74 -13.40
CA ALA A 312 17.43 4.45 -12.09
C ALA A 312 15.90 4.31 -12.18
N GLY A 313 15.24 5.22 -12.87
CA GLY A 313 13.80 5.18 -13.11
C GLY A 313 13.35 3.94 -13.90
N LEU A 314 14.05 3.61 -15.00
CA LEU A 314 13.74 2.43 -15.82
C LEU A 314 13.90 1.13 -15.01
N LEU A 315 14.98 1.01 -14.24
CA LEU A 315 15.24 -0.15 -13.37
C LEU A 315 14.22 -0.23 -12.23
N PHE A 316 13.82 0.90 -11.67
CA PHE A 316 12.74 0.94 -10.67
C PHE A 316 11.41 0.46 -11.27
N VAL A 317 11.06 0.89 -12.48
CA VAL A 317 9.85 0.39 -13.18
C VAL A 317 9.91 -1.12 -13.36
N ALA A 318 11.05 -1.68 -13.75
CA ALA A 318 11.23 -3.13 -13.89
C ALA A 318 11.06 -3.86 -12.55
N PHE A 319 11.67 -3.33 -11.48
CA PHE A 319 11.49 -3.80 -10.10
C PHE A 319 10.01 -3.78 -9.69
N PHE A 320 9.35 -2.63 -9.80
CA PHE A 320 7.97 -2.45 -9.32
C PHE A 320 6.96 -3.25 -10.15
N THR A 321 7.19 -3.41 -11.46
CA THR A 321 6.38 -4.25 -12.37
C THR A 321 6.31 -5.70 -11.89
N ALA A 322 7.44 -6.28 -11.46
CA ALA A 322 7.47 -7.65 -10.95
C ALA A 322 6.62 -7.82 -9.69
N ALA A 323 6.71 -6.88 -8.76
CA ALA A 323 5.87 -6.88 -7.55
C ALA A 323 4.38 -6.74 -7.88
N ALA A 324 4.03 -5.81 -8.76
CA ALA A 324 2.64 -5.57 -9.16
C ALA A 324 2.04 -6.81 -9.85
N ALA A 325 2.83 -7.55 -10.63
CA ALA A 325 2.44 -8.83 -11.21
C ALA A 325 2.16 -9.89 -10.14
N VAL A 326 3.01 -9.99 -9.11
CA VAL A 326 2.82 -10.93 -7.99
C VAL A 326 1.58 -10.59 -7.18
N VAL A 327 1.36 -9.31 -6.87
CA VAL A 327 0.18 -8.86 -6.10
C VAL A 327 -1.13 -9.17 -6.82
N SER A 328 -1.14 -9.19 -8.15
CA SER A 328 -2.32 -9.60 -8.92
C SER A 328 -2.46 -11.13 -9.01
N ALA A 329 -1.37 -11.86 -9.12
CA ALA A 329 -1.33 -13.30 -9.37
C ALA A 329 -1.56 -14.16 -8.11
N ALA A 330 -0.88 -13.87 -7.02
CA ALA A 330 -0.90 -14.71 -5.82
C ALA A 330 -2.30 -14.87 -5.18
N PRO A 331 -3.12 -13.80 -5.06
CA PRO A 331 -4.48 -13.94 -4.53
C PRO A 331 -5.37 -14.85 -5.39
N SER A 332 -5.21 -14.86 -6.72
CA SER A 332 -6.02 -15.69 -7.60
C SER A 332 -5.80 -17.20 -7.32
N VAL A 333 -4.55 -17.61 -7.12
CA VAL A 333 -4.21 -18.99 -6.77
C VAL A 333 -4.70 -19.37 -5.38
N LEU A 334 -4.59 -18.43 -4.45
CA LEU A 334 -5.09 -18.60 -3.09
C LEU A 334 -6.60 -18.86 -3.06
N GLN A 335 -7.38 -18.07 -3.81
CA GLN A 335 -8.83 -18.20 -3.92
C GLN A 335 -9.25 -19.50 -4.63
N GLU A 336 -8.48 -19.96 -5.62
CA GLU A 336 -8.74 -21.21 -6.35
C GLU A 336 -8.54 -22.44 -5.46
N LEU A 337 -7.48 -22.46 -4.65
CA LEU A 337 -7.11 -23.61 -3.82
C LEU A 337 -7.78 -23.61 -2.44
N ALA A 338 -8.33 -22.48 -1.99
CA ALA A 338 -9.03 -22.38 -0.72
C ALA A 338 -10.38 -23.12 -0.77
N PRO A 339 -10.73 -23.91 0.27
CA PRO A 339 -12.01 -24.59 0.37
C PRO A 339 -13.19 -23.62 0.31
N GLU A 340 -14.32 -24.08 -0.23
CA GLU A 340 -15.56 -23.32 -0.21
C GLU A 340 -15.96 -22.99 1.23
N GLY A 341 -16.40 -21.73 1.45
CA GLY A 341 -16.75 -21.23 2.79
C GLY A 341 -15.56 -20.70 3.62
N MET A 342 -14.28 -20.98 3.22
CA MET A 342 -13.09 -20.44 3.90
C MET A 342 -12.38 -19.34 3.11
N ARG A 343 -12.71 -19.17 1.83
CA ARG A 343 -12.02 -18.24 0.90
C ARG A 343 -11.88 -16.84 1.45
N ALA A 344 -12.96 -16.27 2.00
CA ALA A 344 -12.96 -14.92 2.57
C ALA A 344 -12.06 -14.83 3.83
N THR A 345 -12.10 -15.82 4.71
CA THR A 345 -11.30 -15.83 5.94
C THR A 345 -9.80 -16.00 5.63
N ILE A 346 -9.47 -16.91 4.70
CA ILE A 346 -8.07 -17.10 4.26
C ILE A 346 -7.54 -15.83 3.57
N ALA A 347 -8.37 -15.17 2.75
CA ALA A 347 -8.02 -13.87 2.15
C ALA A 347 -7.79 -12.78 3.21
N ALA A 348 -8.60 -12.76 4.29
CA ALA A 348 -8.40 -11.82 5.38
C ALA A 348 -7.08 -12.06 6.12
N VAL A 349 -6.72 -13.32 6.40
CA VAL A 349 -5.40 -13.69 6.98
C VAL A 349 -4.27 -13.26 6.05
N TYR A 350 -4.39 -13.51 4.75
CA TYR A 350 -3.43 -13.07 3.74
C TYR A 350 -3.22 -11.55 3.78
N VAL A 351 -4.30 -10.77 3.72
CA VAL A 351 -4.24 -9.30 3.75
C VAL A 351 -3.64 -8.80 5.07
N PHE A 352 -3.99 -9.45 6.20
CA PHE A 352 -3.40 -9.13 7.50
C PHE A 352 -1.88 -9.29 7.48
N VAL A 353 -1.37 -10.45 7.02
CA VAL A 353 0.07 -10.74 7.01
C VAL A 353 0.84 -9.77 6.11
N ILE A 354 0.34 -9.52 4.90
CA ILE A 354 1.04 -8.63 3.96
C ILE A 354 1.07 -7.18 4.41
N ASN A 355 0.01 -6.70 5.05
CA ASN A 355 -0.04 -5.32 5.56
C ASN A 355 0.81 -5.17 6.82
N ALA A 356 0.73 -6.12 7.76
CA ALA A 356 1.54 -6.08 8.98
C ALA A 356 3.05 -6.05 8.67
N VAL A 357 3.50 -6.87 7.71
CA VAL A 357 4.91 -6.94 7.32
C VAL A 357 5.28 -5.79 6.38
N GLY A 358 4.52 -5.60 5.29
CA GLY A 358 4.87 -4.62 4.26
C GLY A 358 4.74 -3.18 4.75
N ILE A 359 3.53 -2.78 5.16
CA ILE A 359 3.26 -1.40 5.61
C ILE A 359 3.91 -1.16 6.97
N GLY A 360 3.80 -2.14 7.90
CA GLY A 360 4.23 -1.97 9.28
C GLY A 360 5.72 -1.78 9.44
N ILE A 361 6.55 -2.57 8.77
CA ILE A 361 8.00 -2.60 9.00
C ILE A 361 8.85 -2.31 7.77
N GLY A 362 8.30 -2.27 6.55
CA GLY A 362 9.09 -2.10 5.33
C GLY A 362 9.95 -0.83 5.35
N ALA A 363 9.35 0.34 5.60
CA ALA A 363 10.07 1.60 5.66
C ALA A 363 11.08 1.63 6.82
N SER A 364 10.73 1.07 7.97
CA SER A 364 11.57 1.07 9.18
C SER A 364 12.80 0.17 9.04
N VAL A 365 12.68 -0.97 8.34
CA VAL A 365 13.82 -1.84 8.05
C VAL A 365 14.84 -1.11 7.17
N THR A 366 14.39 -0.41 6.15
CA THR A 366 15.29 0.37 5.28
C THR A 366 15.98 1.49 6.05
N ALA A 367 15.24 2.24 6.88
CA ALA A 367 15.82 3.29 7.72
C ALA A 367 16.82 2.74 8.75
N ALA A 368 16.47 1.66 9.44
CA ALA A 368 17.35 1.04 10.44
C ALA A 368 18.67 0.54 9.82
N ILE A 369 18.61 -0.06 8.63
CA ILE A 369 19.82 -0.47 7.89
C ILE A 369 20.63 0.75 7.45
N SER A 370 19.96 1.81 6.98
CA SER A 370 20.62 3.07 6.63
C SER A 370 21.38 3.64 7.82
N ASP A 371 20.71 3.82 8.95
CA ASP A 371 21.29 4.43 10.14
C ASP A 371 22.41 3.58 10.77
N ALA A 372 22.25 2.24 10.76
CA ALA A 372 23.21 1.34 11.38
C ALA A 372 24.47 1.08 10.54
N LEU A 373 24.34 0.95 9.21
CA LEU A 373 25.44 0.51 8.35
C LEU A 373 26.00 1.62 7.47
N PHE A 374 25.25 2.68 7.21
CA PHE A 374 25.62 3.73 6.28
C PHE A 374 25.33 5.14 6.83
N PRO A 375 26.00 5.54 7.94
CA PRO A 375 25.79 6.87 8.50
C PRO A 375 26.32 7.93 7.51
N GLY A 376 25.44 8.59 6.78
CA GLY A 376 25.79 9.63 5.80
C GLY A 376 24.71 9.85 4.73
N GLY A 377 24.95 10.79 3.81
CA GLY A 377 23.98 11.26 2.82
C GLY A 377 23.40 10.19 1.89
N ASP A 378 24.17 9.15 1.53
CA ASP A 378 23.76 8.07 0.64
C ASP A 378 23.21 6.83 1.36
N GLY A 379 23.04 6.88 2.69
CA GLY A 379 22.65 5.73 3.50
C GLY A 379 21.36 5.06 3.01
N ILE A 380 20.33 5.83 2.71
CA ILE A 380 19.06 5.30 2.20
C ILE A 380 19.23 4.56 0.86
N ARG A 381 20.05 5.07 -0.07
CA ARG A 381 20.33 4.40 -1.36
C ARG A 381 20.96 3.03 -1.15
N ASN A 382 21.96 2.96 -0.30
CA ASN A 382 22.68 1.72 0.03
C ASN A 382 21.76 0.72 0.78
N ALA A 383 20.95 1.20 1.71
CA ALA A 383 19.99 0.37 2.42
C ALA A 383 18.92 -0.21 1.46
N MET A 384 18.40 0.58 0.52
CA MET A 384 17.47 0.10 -0.51
C MET A 384 18.10 -0.98 -1.38
N ALA A 385 19.38 -0.85 -1.74
CA ALA A 385 20.12 -1.86 -2.53
C ALA A 385 20.30 -3.21 -1.78
N ILE A 386 20.10 -3.24 -0.48
CA ILE A 386 20.09 -4.46 0.35
C ILE A 386 18.66 -4.97 0.55
N VAL A 387 17.74 -4.11 1.02
CA VAL A 387 16.37 -4.52 1.41
C VAL A 387 15.56 -4.98 0.22
N ALA A 388 15.64 -4.26 -0.91
CA ALA A 388 14.83 -4.58 -2.08
C ALA A 388 15.13 -5.97 -2.66
N PRO A 389 16.40 -6.33 -2.98
CA PRO A 389 16.72 -7.66 -3.49
C PRO A 389 16.56 -8.77 -2.46
N PHE A 390 16.82 -8.50 -1.17
CA PHE A 390 16.71 -9.51 -0.11
C PHE A 390 15.28 -10.04 0.03
N GLY A 391 14.28 -9.16 0.12
CA GLY A 391 12.89 -9.59 0.18
C GLY A 391 12.43 -10.27 -1.12
N TYR A 392 12.98 -9.87 -2.29
CA TYR A 392 12.70 -10.54 -3.56
C TYR A 392 13.32 -11.94 -3.61
N ALA A 393 14.52 -12.14 -3.08
CA ALA A 393 15.15 -13.45 -2.99
C ALA A 393 14.34 -14.40 -2.09
N ILE A 394 13.91 -13.94 -0.92
CA ILE A 394 13.02 -14.68 -0.03
C ILE A 394 11.69 -14.96 -0.74
N GLY A 395 11.09 -13.96 -1.38
CA GLY A 395 9.85 -14.11 -2.13
C GLY A 395 9.94 -15.17 -3.22
N ALA A 396 11.00 -15.14 -4.04
CA ALA A 396 11.26 -16.12 -5.09
C ALA A 396 11.34 -17.55 -4.52
N ALA A 397 12.16 -17.75 -3.48
CA ALA A 397 12.32 -19.05 -2.82
C ALA A 397 10.97 -19.59 -2.29
N LEU A 398 10.18 -18.72 -1.65
CA LEU A 398 8.88 -19.09 -1.10
C LEU A 398 7.84 -19.38 -2.21
N PHE A 399 7.83 -18.64 -3.32
CA PHE A 399 6.94 -18.95 -4.45
C PHE A 399 7.31 -20.25 -5.16
N PHE A 400 8.60 -20.57 -5.32
CA PHE A 400 9.01 -21.87 -5.83
C PHE A 400 8.63 -22.99 -4.87
N ASN A 401 8.71 -22.77 -3.56
CA ASN A 401 8.22 -23.73 -2.57
C ASN A 401 6.70 -23.88 -2.62
N ALA A 402 5.95 -22.77 -2.72
CA ALA A 402 4.50 -22.80 -2.92
C ALA A 402 4.11 -23.61 -4.16
N ALA A 403 4.86 -23.49 -5.26
CA ALA A 403 4.61 -24.22 -6.48
C ALA A 403 4.76 -25.74 -6.32
N LYS A 404 5.65 -26.21 -5.43
CA LYS A 404 5.79 -27.66 -5.11
C LYS A 404 4.57 -28.18 -4.35
N HIS A 405 3.96 -27.35 -3.51
CA HIS A 405 2.81 -27.68 -2.66
C HIS A 405 1.44 -27.31 -3.25
N ALA A 406 1.42 -26.62 -4.41
CA ALA A 406 0.19 -26.23 -5.11
C ALA A 406 -0.46 -27.37 -5.91
N ARG A 407 -0.15 -28.61 -5.60
CA ARG A 407 -0.82 -29.78 -6.19
C ARG A 407 -2.12 -30.03 -5.41
N ARG A 408 -3.19 -30.31 -6.15
CA ARG A 408 -4.49 -30.70 -5.57
C ARG A 408 -4.41 -32.04 -4.87
#